data_dfbad774f4614fbe49a9280db17bc183
#
_entry.id   dfbad774f4614fbe49a9280db17bc183
#
_cell.length_a   1.000
_cell.length_b   1.000
_cell.length_c   1.000
_cell.angle_alpha   90.00
_cell.angle_beta   90.00
_cell.angle_gamma   90.00
#
_symmetry.space_group_name_H-M   'P 1'
#
loop_
_entity.id
_entity.type
_entity.pdbx_description
1 polymer ?
#
loop_
_entity_poly.entity_id
_entity_poly.type
_entity_poly.pdbx_seq_one_letter_code
_entity_poly.pdbx_strand_id
1 'polypeptide(L)'
;KAKTYFWVASKVFQNKEKSYLGFPDDRSDAMLTEAAKAYDELMKLPYSLIQITGTTQDQIKEQYRQIFLTKNSQESIWEVQHSNDGDFADGFGHKLDRESVSPFFGGTIAAYSPTQNHVDEYNMRDGKPYDPTHPYDNRDYRFYANILYDGCIFRDHEMEIHYNKEGKEEIAGADLTPYGTSANAAVSKTGYYLGKFVNEQQKIDSDE
;
A
#
# COMPACT_ATOMS: atom_id res chain seq x y z
N LYS A 1 -9.49 -18.56 -12.12
CA LYS A 1 -9.91 -18.90 -13.49
C LYS A 1 -9.87 -17.66 -14.39
N ALA A 2 -10.71 -16.62 -14.17
CA ALA A 2 -10.78 -15.43 -15.01
C ALA A 2 -9.41 -14.73 -15.15
N LYS A 3 -8.78 -14.42 -14.03
CA LYS A 3 -7.46 -13.78 -14.00
C LYS A 3 -6.38 -14.62 -14.71
N THR A 4 -6.44 -15.95 -14.60
CA THR A 4 -5.50 -16.85 -15.29
C THR A 4 -5.64 -16.73 -16.82
N TYR A 5 -6.86 -16.78 -17.35
CA TYR A 5 -7.10 -16.58 -18.78
C TYR A 5 -6.64 -15.20 -19.25
N PHE A 6 -6.93 -14.15 -18.48
CA PHE A 6 -6.51 -12.79 -18.80
C PHE A 6 -4.97 -12.67 -18.91
N TRP A 7 -4.25 -13.25 -17.94
CA TRP A 7 -2.78 -13.26 -17.98
C TRP A 7 -2.24 -14.04 -19.17
N VAL A 8 -2.81 -15.22 -19.44
CA VAL A 8 -2.37 -16.09 -20.54
C VAL A 8 -2.66 -15.47 -21.91
N ALA A 9 -3.62 -14.56 -22.01
CA ALA A 9 -3.85 -13.78 -23.23
C ALA A 9 -2.72 -12.79 -23.59
N SER A 10 -1.83 -12.51 -22.64
CA SER A 10 -0.71 -11.58 -22.83
C SER A 10 0.21 -12.05 -23.97
N LYS A 11 0.79 -11.09 -24.71
CA LYS A 11 1.78 -11.34 -25.77
C LYS A 11 2.98 -12.19 -25.31
N VAL A 12 3.31 -12.13 -24.03
CA VAL A 12 4.40 -12.96 -23.43
C VAL A 12 4.15 -14.45 -23.61
N PHE A 13 2.89 -14.89 -23.59
CA PHE A 13 2.51 -16.29 -23.73
C PHE A 13 2.22 -16.72 -25.19
N GLN A 14 2.25 -15.78 -26.14
CA GLN A 14 2.02 -16.03 -27.57
C GLN A 14 3.37 -16.10 -28.29
N ASN A 15 4.06 -17.23 -28.22
CA ASN A 15 5.43 -17.32 -28.70
C ASN A 15 5.58 -18.41 -29.78
N LYS A 16 5.56 -17.99 -31.05
CA LYS A 16 5.71 -18.89 -32.21
C LYS A 16 7.10 -19.53 -32.31
N GLU A 17 8.14 -18.83 -31.85
CA GLU A 17 9.52 -19.30 -32.01
C GLU A 17 9.95 -20.24 -30.86
N LYS A 18 9.35 -20.08 -29.68
CA LYS A 18 9.72 -20.81 -28.47
C LYS A 18 8.46 -21.38 -27.79
N SER A 19 7.86 -22.37 -28.41
CA SER A 19 6.60 -22.98 -27.95
C SER A 19 6.64 -23.55 -26.52
N TYR A 20 7.82 -23.82 -25.98
CA TYR A 20 8.00 -24.23 -24.59
C TYR A 20 7.81 -23.07 -23.57
N LEU A 21 7.78 -21.82 -24.04
CA LEU A 21 7.50 -20.64 -23.22
C LEU A 21 6.04 -20.16 -23.32
N GLY A 22 5.24 -20.77 -24.18
CA GLY A 22 3.87 -20.35 -24.40
C GLY A 22 3.19 -21.11 -25.53
N PHE A 23 2.19 -20.51 -26.13
CA PHE A 23 1.45 -21.10 -27.24
C PHE A 23 2.17 -20.84 -28.57
N PRO A 24 2.28 -21.87 -29.45
CA PRO A 24 2.87 -21.70 -30.77
C PRO A 24 2.00 -20.84 -31.70
N ASP A 25 0.68 -20.80 -31.45
CA ASP A 25 -0.29 -20.00 -32.19
C ASP A 25 -0.77 -18.82 -31.31
N ASP A 26 -1.13 -17.71 -31.93
CA ASP A 26 -1.74 -16.58 -31.21
C ASP A 26 -3.16 -16.97 -30.73
N ARG A 27 -3.33 -17.13 -29.42
CA ARG A 27 -4.58 -17.45 -28.76
C ARG A 27 -5.11 -16.30 -27.92
N SER A 28 -4.56 -15.10 -28.05
CA SER A 28 -4.92 -13.93 -27.24
C SER A 28 -6.44 -13.73 -27.19
N ASP A 29 -7.09 -13.65 -28.32
CA ASP A 29 -8.54 -13.38 -28.41
C ASP A 29 -9.38 -14.50 -27.79
N ALA A 30 -8.98 -15.76 -28.02
CA ALA A 30 -9.67 -16.90 -27.41
C ALA A 30 -9.55 -16.86 -25.88
N MET A 31 -8.36 -16.55 -25.36
CA MET A 31 -8.13 -16.44 -23.90
C MET A 31 -8.85 -15.23 -23.30
N LEU A 32 -8.91 -14.10 -24.00
CA LEU A 32 -9.69 -12.92 -23.56
C LEU A 32 -11.18 -13.23 -23.53
N THR A 33 -11.70 -13.97 -24.52
CA THR A 33 -13.09 -14.42 -24.53
C THR A 33 -13.41 -15.30 -23.34
N GLU A 34 -12.55 -16.27 -23.02
CA GLU A 34 -12.73 -17.13 -21.84
C GLU A 34 -12.56 -16.35 -20.52
N ALA A 35 -11.68 -15.34 -20.48
CA ALA A 35 -11.58 -14.44 -19.35
C ALA A 35 -12.87 -13.66 -19.12
N ALA A 36 -13.44 -13.06 -20.18
CA ALA A 36 -14.69 -12.31 -20.12
C ALA A 36 -15.85 -13.20 -19.59
N LYS A 37 -16.04 -14.39 -20.16
CA LYS A 37 -17.05 -15.35 -19.67
C LYS A 37 -16.87 -15.68 -18.18
N ALA A 38 -15.62 -15.87 -17.75
CA ALA A 38 -15.36 -16.20 -16.35
C ALA A 38 -15.55 -15.00 -15.41
N TYR A 39 -15.35 -13.75 -15.88
CA TYR A 39 -15.74 -12.55 -15.14
C TYR A 39 -17.24 -12.36 -15.08
N ASP A 40 -17.99 -12.64 -16.16
CA ASP A 40 -19.44 -12.61 -16.16
C ASP A 40 -20.05 -13.59 -15.14
N GLU A 41 -19.45 -14.78 -14.99
CA GLU A 41 -19.86 -15.72 -13.93
C GLU A 41 -19.56 -15.18 -12.53
N LEU A 42 -18.41 -14.52 -12.34
CA LEU A 42 -18.07 -13.88 -11.07
C LEU A 42 -19.06 -12.78 -10.71
N MET A 43 -19.49 -11.96 -11.68
CA MET A 43 -20.43 -10.86 -11.45
C MET A 43 -21.84 -11.31 -11.04
N LYS A 44 -22.15 -12.61 -11.19
CA LYS A 44 -23.40 -13.20 -10.69
C LYS A 44 -23.35 -13.60 -9.22
N LEU A 45 -22.16 -13.62 -8.63
CA LEU A 45 -21.96 -13.96 -7.21
C LEU A 45 -22.29 -12.77 -6.30
N PRO A 46 -22.61 -13.02 -5.02
CA PRO A 46 -23.05 -11.98 -4.09
C PRO A 46 -21.90 -11.14 -3.53
N TYR A 47 -20.93 -10.80 -4.37
CA TYR A 47 -19.85 -9.86 -4.04
C TYR A 47 -20.16 -8.48 -4.58
N SER A 48 -19.75 -7.45 -3.85
CA SER A 48 -19.95 -6.07 -4.28
C SER A 48 -18.83 -5.18 -3.78
N LEU A 49 -18.57 -4.08 -4.49
CA LEU A 49 -17.60 -3.09 -4.04
C LEU A 49 -18.11 -2.38 -2.79
N ILE A 50 -17.21 -2.14 -1.84
CA ILE A 50 -17.48 -1.30 -0.68
C ILE A 50 -17.65 0.15 -1.18
N GLN A 51 -18.76 0.76 -0.79
CA GLN A 51 -19.05 2.14 -1.16
C GLN A 51 -18.42 3.10 -0.15
N ILE A 52 -17.60 4.02 -0.65
CA ILE A 52 -17.06 5.12 0.14
C ILE A 52 -18.08 6.26 0.10
N THR A 53 -18.66 6.59 1.24
CA THR A 53 -19.72 7.60 1.39
C THR A 53 -19.25 8.83 2.15
N GLY A 54 -18.02 8.84 2.63
CA GLY A 54 -17.40 9.96 3.33
C GLY A 54 -17.40 11.24 2.49
N THR A 55 -17.59 12.38 3.14
CA THR A 55 -17.62 13.70 2.50
C THR A 55 -16.38 14.53 2.80
N THR A 56 -15.65 14.20 3.86
CA THR A 56 -14.38 14.83 4.21
C THR A 56 -13.19 13.94 3.83
N GLN A 57 -12.01 14.55 3.70
CA GLN A 57 -10.79 13.81 3.39
C GLN A 57 -10.52 12.69 4.41
N ASP A 58 -10.68 12.98 5.70
CA ASP A 58 -10.41 12.01 6.76
C ASP A 58 -11.41 10.85 6.74
N GLN A 59 -12.70 11.13 6.51
CA GLN A 59 -13.71 10.09 6.35
C GLN A 59 -13.42 9.18 5.15
N ILE A 60 -13.05 9.77 4.01
CA ILE A 60 -12.73 9.01 2.79
C ILE A 60 -11.46 8.19 3.00
N LYS A 61 -10.42 8.80 3.59
CA LYS A 61 -9.16 8.13 3.94
C LYS A 61 -9.41 6.90 4.80
N GLU A 62 -10.16 7.06 5.88
CA GLU A 62 -10.46 5.98 6.81
C GLU A 62 -11.31 4.88 6.17
N GLN A 63 -12.40 5.24 5.49
CA GLN A 63 -13.24 4.25 4.79
C GLN A 63 -12.45 3.46 3.74
N TYR A 64 -11.55 4.13 3.00
CA TYR A 64 -10.70 3.45 2.03
C TYR A 64 -9.72 2.47 2.71
N ARG A 65 -9.12 2.86 3.84
CA ARG A 65 -8.23 1.98 4.62
C ARG A 65 -8.96 0.75 5.14
N GLN A 66 -10.18 0.92 5.63
CA GLN A 66 -11.01 -0.16 6.15
C GLN A 66 -11.30 -1.26 5.11
N ILE A 67 -11.26 -0.96 3.81
CA ILE A 67 -11.36 -1.99 2.75
C ILE A 67 -10.29 -3.07 2.93
N PHE A 68 -9.08 -2.68 3.36
CA PHE A 68 -7.94 -3.58 3.50
C PHE A 68 -7.77 -4.17 4.91
N LEU A 69 -8.38 -3.55 5.91
CA LEU A 69 -8.27 -3.97 7.31
C LEU A 69 -9.43 -4.87 7.76
N THR A 70 -10.58 -4.77 7.08
CA THR A 70 -11.77 -5.54 7.41
C THR A 70 -11.73 -6.92 6.79
N LYS A 71 -11.67 -7.95 7.64
CA LYS A 71 -11.72 -9.35 7.20
C LYS A 71 -13.13 -9.73 6.75
N ASN A 72 -13.22 -10.65 5.78
CA ASN A 72 -14.48 -11.18 5.25
C ASN A 72 -15.46 -10.08 4.80
N SER A 73 -14.94 -9.02 4.19
CA SER A 73 -15.76 -7.95 3.66
C SER A 73 -16.58 -8.42 2.45
N GLN A 74 -17.57 -7.62 2.02
CA GLN A 74 -18.36 -7.93 0.82
C GLN A 74 -17.54 -7.97 -0.48
N GLU A 75 -16.31 -7.44 -0.49
CA GLU A 75 -15.36 -7.54 -1.61
C GLU A 75 -14.50 -8.80 -1.52
N SER A 76 -14.41 -9.44 -0.35
CA SER A 76 -13.51 -10.56 -0.13
C SER A 76 -14.02 -11.82 -0.81
N ILE A 77 -13.33 -12.25 -1.87
CA ILE A 77 -13.62 -13.52 -2.56
C ILE A 77 -12.75 -14.63 -1.97
N TRP A 78 -11.50 -14.35 -1.76
CA TRP A 78 -10.51 -15.24 -1.15
C TRP A 78 -9.41 -14.40 -0.53
N GLU A 79 -9.22 -14.51 0.76
CA GLU A 79 -8.17 -13.80 1.48
C GLU A 79 -7.38 -14.74 2.39
N VAL A 80 -6.10 -14.45 2.57
CA VAL A 80 -5.27 -15.06 3.60
C VAL A 80 -5.44 -14.20 4.86
N GLN A 81 -6.00 -14.80 5.89
CA GLN A 81 -6.21 -14.12 7.16
C GLN A 81 -5.06 -14.41 8.11
N HIS A 82 -4.59 -13.37 8.78
CA HIS A 82 -3.61 -13.45 9.85
C HIS A 82 -4.30 -13.26 11.20
N SER A 83 -3.75 -13.84 12.24
CA SER A 83 -4.26 -13.78 13.60
C SER A 83 -3.20 -13.17 14.52
N ASN A 84 -3.63 -12.48 15.55
CA ASN A 84 -2.75 -12.03 16.64
C ASN A 84 -2.55 -13.13 17.68
N ASP A 85 -3.23 -14.29 17.52
CA ASP A 85 -3.08 -15.43 18.41
C ASP A 85 -1.84 -16.23 18.01
N GLY A 86 -0.89 -16.30 18.89
CA GLY A 86 0.32 -17.09 18.69
C GLY A 86 1.58 -16.24 18.61
N ASP A 87 2.67 -16.86 18.99
CA ASP A 87 4.00 -16.31 18.84
C ASP A 87 4.28 -16.06 17.36
N PHE A 88 4.95 -14.99 17.07
CA PHE A 88 5.47 -14.65 15.76
C PHE A 88 6.23 -15.83 15.09
N ALA A 89 6.85 -16.69 15.89
CA ALA A 89 7.52 -17.91 15.45
C ALA A 89 6.56 -18.94 14.81
N ASP A 90 5.28 -18.93 15.16
CA ASP A 90 4.29 -19.90 14.67
C ASP A 90 3.66 -19.53 13.32
N GLY A 91 4.00 -18.36 12.75
CA GLY A 91 3.64 -17.97 11.39
C GLY A 91 2.19 -17.52 11.18
N PHE A 92 1.43 -17.26 12.24
CA PHE A 92 0.04 -16.82 12.15
C PHE A 92 -0.13 -15.30 11.98
N GLY A 93 0.87 -14.51 12.35
CA GLY A 93 0.90 -13.07 12.18
C GLY A 93 1.64 -12.61 10.93
N HIS A 94 1.77 -11.30 10.77
CA HIS A 94 2.63 -10.67 9.77
C HIS A 94 3.36 -9.47 10.38
N LYS A 95 4.52 -9.14 9.81
CA LYS A 95 5.38 -8.04 10.27
C LYS A 95 5.09 -6.71 9.61
N LEU A 96 4.08 -6.60 8.75
CA LEU A 96 3.92 -5.45 7.86
C LEU A 96 3.89 -4.13 8.63
N ASP A 97 3.13 -4.04 9.71
CA ASP A 97 3.04 -2.83 10.53
C ASP A 97 4.41 -2.44 11.09
N ARG A 98 5.12 -3.41 11.67
CA ARG A 98 6.44 -3.19 12.26
C ARG A 98 7.52 -2.86 11.24
N GLU A 99 7.41 -3.42 10.03
CA GLU A 99 8.37 -3.22 8.95
C GLU A 99 8.06 -1.99 8.08
N SER A 100 6.91 -1.33 8.28
CA SER A 100 6.44 -0.24 7.43
C SER A 100 6.40 1.12 8.10
N VAL A 101 6.29 1.18 9.42
CA VAL A 101 6.20 2.44 10.16
C VAL A 101 7.56 2.98 10.57
N SER A 102 7.59 4.25 11.00
CA SER A 102 8.82 4.87 11.49
C SER A 102 9.27 4.28 12.83
N PRO A 103 10.56 4.46 13.19
CA PRO A 103 11.09 4.04 14.49
C PRO A 103 10.36 4.68 15.68
N PHE A 104 9.82 5.88 15.51
CA PHE A 104 9.01 6.56 16.53
C PHE A 104 7.83 5.69 16.99
N PHE A 105 7.27 4.88 16.10
CA PHE A 105 6.17 3.94 16.39
C PHE A 105 6.64 2.50 16.59
N GLY A 106 7.90 2.27 16.89
CA GLY A 106 8.43 0.92 17.04
C GLY A 106 8.77 0.20 15.73
N GLY A 107 8.82 0.93 14.62
CA GLY A 107 9.26 0.38 13.33
C GLY A 107 10.71 -0.12 13.37
N THR A 108 11.01 -1.20 12.64
CA THR A 108 12.31 -1.87 12.74
C THR A 108 13.22 -1.71 11.53
N ILE A 109 12.69 -1.63 10.32
CA ILE A 109 13.50 -1.65 9.09
C ILE A 109 13.01 -0.74 7.97
N ALA A 110 11.84 -0.13 8.05
CA ALA A 110 11.21 0.67 6.99
C ALA A 110 11.29 -0.01 5.59
N ALA A 111 11.04 -1.33 5.56
CA ALA A 111 11.26 -2.16 4.38
C ALA A 111 10.35 -1.78 3.20
N TYR A 112 9.16 -1.27 3.49
CA TYR A 112 8.14 -0.93 2.50
C TYR A 112 7.98 0.59 2.41
N SER A 113 9.02 1.27 1.93
CA SER A 113 8.99 2.72 1.74
C SER A 113 8.54 3.05 0.31
N PRO A 114 7.45 3.82 0.11
CA PRO A 114 7.03 4.27 -1.20
C PRO A 114 8.11 5.10 -1.88
N THR A 115 8.31 4.90 -3.19
CA THR A 115 9.24 5.71 -3.97
C THR A 115 8.59 7.00 -4.44
N GLN A 116 9.38 8.05 -4.74
CA GLN A 116 8.86 9.29 -5.31
C GLN A 116 8.07 9.04 -6.59
N ASN A 117 8.54 8.19 -7.48
CA ASN A 117 7.82 7.84 -8.72
C ASN A 117 6.43 7.29 -8.44
N HIS A 118 6.27 6.46 -7.40
CA HIS A 118 4.95 5.96 -7.02
C HIS A 118 4.07 7.07 -6.43
N VAL A 119 4.65 7.97 -5.66
CA VAL A 119 3.93 9.14 -5.11
C VAL A 119 3.46 10.06 -6.23
N ASP A 120 4.25 10.25 -7.27
CA ASP A 120 3.93 11.11 -8.41
C ASP A 120 2.75 10.58 -9.24
N GLU A 121 2.47 9.28 -9.21
CA GLU A 121 1.32 8.67 -9.90
C GLU A 121 -0.06 9.06 -9.28
N TYR A 122 -0.08 9.62 -8.09
CA TYR A 122 -1.32 10.14 -7.51
C TYR A 122 -1.64 11.51 -8.11
N ASN A 123 -2.71 11.61 -8.87
CA ASN A 123 -3.14 12.84 -9.53
C ASN A 123 -3.62 13.92 -8.55
N MET A 124 -3.64 15.16 -9.04
CA MET A 124 -4.34 16.27 -8.37
C MET A 124 -5.85 16.12 -8.58
N ARG A 125 -6.66 16.28 -7.50
CA ARG A 125 -8.12 16.11 -7.56
C ARG A 125 -8.83 17.12 -8.44
N ASP A 126 -8.29 18.32 -8.53
CA ASP A 126 -8.86 19.41 -9.31
C ASP A 126 -8.37 19.46 -10.76
N GLY A 127 -7.57 18.46 -11.18
CA GLY A 127 -6.99 18.36 -12.52
C GLY A 127 -5.93 19.43 -12.84
N LYS A 128 -5.51 20.20 -11.85
CA LYS A 128 -4.42 21.17 -12.04
C LYS A 128 -3.06 20.50 -12.11
N PRO A 129 -2.05 21.18 -12.66
CA PRO A 129 -0.67 20.73 -12.56
C PRO A 129 -0.22 20.56 -11.10
N TYR A 130 0.70 19.64 -10.90
CA TYR A 130 1.37 19.45 -9.62
C TYR A 130 2.11 20.73 -9.19
N ASP A 131 1.94 21.13 -7.92
CA ASP A 131 2.65 22.24 -7.33
C ASP A 131 3.77 21.74 -6.41
N PRO A 132 5.04 21.90 -6.79
CA PRO A 132 6.17 21.43 -5.97
C PRO A 132 6.36 22.22 -4.67
N THR A 133 5.73 23.39 -4.54
CA THR A 133 5.79 24.20 -3.30
C THR A 133 4.76 23.73 -2.26
N HIS A 134 3.73 23.03 -2.70
CA HIS A 134 2.69 22.41 -1.88
C HIS A 134 2.47 20.95 -2.33
N PRO A 135 3.48 20.08 -2.18
CA PRO A 135 3.53 18.78 -2.84
C PRO A 135 2.45 17.80 -2.39
N TYR A 136 1.86 18.05 -1.24
CA TYR A 136 0.87 17.17 -0.61
C TYR A 136 -0.56 17.70 -0.67
N ASP A 137 -0.77 18.91 -1.16
CA ASP A 137 -2.09 19.53 -1.21
C ASP A 137 -2.92 18.96 -2.37
N ASN A 138 -4.21 18.82 -2.15
CA ASN A 138 -5.21 18.50 -3.17
C ASN A 138 -4.90 17.24 -4.01
N ARG A 139 -4.20 16.27 -3.43
CA ARG A 139 -3.89 14.98 -4.07
C ARG A 139 -5.11 14.06 -4.05
N ASP A 140 -5.09 13.04 -4.90
CA ASP A 140 -6.05 11.93 -4.85
C ASP A 140 -6.21 11.42 -3.41
N TYR A 141 -7.43 11.13 -2.97
CA TYR A 141 -7.70 10.65 -1.61
C TYR A 141 -6.93 9.39 -1.24
N ARG A 142 -6.61 8.54 -2.22
CA ARG A 142 -5.80 7.34 -2.02
C ARG A 142 -4.36 7.67 -1.63
N PHE A 143 -3.83 8.83 -2.03
CA PHE A 143 -2.53 9.30 -1.54
C PHE A 143 -2.54 9.40 -0.03
N TYR A 144 -3.49 10.12 0.55
CA TYR A 144 -3.57 10.32 2.00
C TYR A 144 -3.84 9.03 2.79
N ALA A 145 -4.42 8.02 2.15
CA ALA A 145 -4.66 6.73 2.78
C ALA A 145 -3.45 5.79 2.71
N ASN A 146 -2.67 5.88 1.63
CA ASN A 146 -1.62 4.91 1.31
C ASN A 146 -0.22 5.36 1.70
N ILE A 147 0.01 6.68 1.79
CA ILE A 147 1.32 7.29 1.96
C ILE A 147 1.35 8.09 3.26
N LEU A 148 2.34 7.84 4.10
CA LEU A 148 2.69 8.71 5.20
C LEU A 148 3.83 9.63 4.72
N TYR A 149 3.62 10.93 4.85
CA TYR A 149 4.49 11.99 4.34
C TYR A 149 4.75 13.03 5.42
N ASP A 150 5.73 13.87 5.22
CA ASP A 150 6.11 14.93 6.16
C ASP A 150 4.94 15.86 6.47
N GLY A 151 4.66 16.08 7.75
CA GLY A 151 3.56 16.89 8.25
C GLY A 151 2.17 16.21 8.26
N CYS A 152 2.04 14.95 7.81
CA CYS A 152 0.77 14.24 7.96
C CYS A 152 0.55 13.75 9.40
N ILE A 153 -0.71 13.60 9.80
CA ILE A 153 -1.04 13.04 11.11
C ILE A 153 -1.20 11.54 10.99
N PHE A 154 -0.47 10.81 11.83
CA PHE A 154 -0.56 9.36 11.98
C PHE A 154 -0.49 8.99 13.46
N ARG A 155 -1.48 8.26 13.98
CA ARG A 155 -1.58 7.87 15.41
C ARG A 155 -1.41 9.07 16.36
N ASP A 156 -2.13 10.16 16.09
CA ASP A 156 -2.10 11.41 16.86
C ASP A 156 -0.72 12.11 16.91
N HIS A 157 0.21 11.71 16.05
CA HIS A 157 1.52 12.32 15.90
C HIS A 157 1.67 12.96 14.51
N GLU A 158 2.20 14.19 14.49
CA GLU A 158 2.61 14.83 13.25
C GLU A 158 3.93 14.25 12.78
N MET A 159 3.94 13.65 11.60
CA MET A 159 5.12 12.98 11.04
C MET A 159 6.21 13.99 10.70
N GLU A 160 7.39 13.82 11.26
CA GLU A 160 8.57 14.64 11.04
C GLU A 160 9.58 13.90 10.17
N ILE A 161 9.34 13.85 8.86
CA ILE A 161 10.17 13.14 7.87
C ILE A 161 11.05 14.14 7.10
N HIS A 162 11.70 15.03 7.82
CA HIS A 162 12.56 16.07 7.25
C HIS A 162 13.84 16.23 8.08
N TYR A 163 14.79 16.97 7.50
CA TYR A 163 15.99 17.42 8.20
C TYR A 163 15.93 18.94 8.40
N ASN A 164 16.09 19.36 9.64
CA ASN A 164 16.23 20.76 10.01
C ASN A 164 17.72 21.12 10.21
N LYS A 165 18.05 22.39 10.07
CA LYS A 165 19.40 22.88 10.40
C LYS A 165 19.33 23.76 11.63
N GLU A 166 20.05 23.37 12.67
CA GLU A 166 20.35 24.23 13.81
C GLU A 166 21.82 24.63 13.76
N GLY A 167 22.08 25.92 13.53
CA GLY A 167 23.41 26.43 13.34
C GLY A 167 24.07 25.82 12.08
N LYS A 168 25.09 24.97 12.26
CA LYS A 168 25.81 24.28 11.19
C LYS A 168 25.41 22.79 11.06
N GLU A 169 24.73 22.26 12.05
CA GLU A 169 24.37 20.83 12.10
C GLU A 169 23.00 20.59 11.46
N GLU A 170 22.88 19.44 10.83
CA GLU A 170 21.62 18.95 10.26
C GLU A 170 21.00 17.96 11.24
N ILE A 171 19.77 18.25 11.67
CA ILE A 171 19.05 17.48 12.69
C ILE A 171 17.88 16.76 12.01
N ALA A 172 17.83 15.45 12.16
CA ALA A 172 16.71 14.64 11.70
C ALA A 172 15.47 14.87 12.55
N GLY A 173 14.30 14.97 11.90
CA GLY A 173 13.00 14.93 12.57
C GLY A 173 12.77 13.57 13.26
N ALA A 174 11.76 13.50 14.12
CA ALA A 174 11.51 12.33 14.97
C ALA A 174 11.38 11.02 14.16
N ASP A 175 10.72 11.06 13.02
CA ASP A 175 10.48 9.88 12.19
C ASP A 175 11.66 9.48 11.29
N LEU A 176 12.71 10.29 11.24
CA LEU A 176 14.01 9.97 10.63
C LEU A 176 15.10 9.71 11.67
N THR A 177 14.79 9.81 12.94
CA THR A 177 15.73 9.55 14.02
C THR A 177 15.69 8.06 14.38
N PRO A 178 16.81 7.34 14.26
CA PRO A 178 16.85 5.93 14.64
C PRO A 178 16.77 5.75 16.16
N TYR A 179 15.96 4.78 16.60
CA TYR A 179 15.95 4.34 17.99
C TYR A 179 16.83 3.10 18.15
N GLY A 180 17.72 3.11 19.14
CA GLY A 180 18.57 1.96 19.47
C GLY A 180 19.81 1.80 18.58
N THR A 181 20.44 0.62 18.67
CA THR A 181 21.74 0.31 18.05
C THR A 181 21.71 0.00 16.55
N SER A 182 20.53 -0.20 15.97
CA SER A 182 20.37 -0.53 14.53
C SER A 182 20.07 0.71 13.68
N ALA A 183 20.71 1.76 13.98
CA ALA A 183 20.42 3.14 13.64
C ALA A 183 20.09 3.45 12.16
N ASN A 184 20.58 2.72 11.18
CA ASN A 184 20.43 3.10 9.77
C ASN A 184 19.41 2.30 8.98
N ALA A 185 18.88 1.20 9.53
CA ALA A 185 17.98 0.32 8.81
C ALA A 185 16.49 0.71 8.96
N ALA A 186 16.13 1.30 10.10
CA ALA A 186 14.76 1.51 10.52
C ALA A 186 14.08 2.74 9.91
N VAL A 187 14.83 3.67 9.33
CA VAL A 187 14.26 4.91 8.78
C VAL A 187 14.05 4.82 7.27
N SER A 188 13.00 5.49 6.80
CA SER A 188 12.73 5.61 5.37
C SER A 188 13.92 6.22 4.61
N LYS A 189 14.23 5.66 3.45
CA LYS A 189 15.25 6.17 2.53
C LYS A 189 14.65 7.04 1.41
N THR A 190 13.33 7.13 1.36
CA THR A 190 12.59 7.83 0.30
C THR A 190 11.89 9.08 0.80
N GLY A 191 11.84 9.32 2.11
CA GLY A 191 11.06 10.40 2.72
C GLY A 191 9.57 10.06 2.89
N TYR A 192 9.20 8.79 2.71
CA TYR A 192 7.81 8.32 2.84
C TYR A 192 7.76 7.02 3.62
N TYR A 193 6.65 6.81 4.34
CA TYR A 193 6.31 5.52 4.92
C TYR A 193 5.01 4.98 4.33
N LEU A 194 4.79 3.67 4.44
CA LEU A 194 3.59 3.01 3.96
C LEU A 194 2.45 3.24 4.95
N GLY A 195 1.34 3.82 4.47
CA GLY A 195 0.08 3.94 5.20
C GLY A 195 -0.93 2.86 4.85
N LYS A 196 -0.86 2.30 3.63
CA LYS A 196 -1.75 1.24 3.16
C LYS A 196 -1.50 -0.05 3.95
N PHE A 197 -2.57 -0.73 4.35
CA PHE A 197 -2.56 -1.95 5.16
C PHE A 197 -2.12 -1.78 6.62
N VAL A 198 -1.71 -0.58 7.03
CA VAL A 198 -1.30 -0.30 8.41
C VAL A 198 -2.51 0.17 9.22
N ASN A 199 -2.73 -0.48 10.37
CA ASN A 199 -3.82 -0.10 11.27
C ASN A 199 -3.37 1.03 12.20
N GLU A 200 -3.99 2.22 12.08
CA GLU A 200 -3.68 3.36 12.95
C GLU A 200 -4.10 3.13 14.41
N GLN A 201 -5.07 2.26 14.64
CA GLN A 201 -5.57 1.97 15.99
C GLN A 201 -4.72 0.92 16.72
N GLN A 202 -3.90 0.18 16.00
CA GLN A 202 -3.02 -0.83 16.60
C GLN A 202 -1.71 -0.18 17.05
N LYS A 203 -1.39 -0.34 18.34
CA LYS A 203 -0.05 -0.01 18.85
C LYS A 203 0.88 -1.17 18.58
N ILE A 204 2.09 -0.87 18.18
CA ILE A 204 3.17 -1.84 18.11
C ILE A 204 3.84 -1.79 19.48
N ASP A 205 3.61 -2.80 20.31
CA ASP A 205 4.35 -2.93 21.55
C ASP A 205 5.75 -3.48 21.27
N SER A 206 6.75 -2.90 21.94
CA SER A 206 8.16 -3.26 21.77
C SER A 206 8.51 -4.67 22.25
N ASP A 207 7.57 -5.34 22.92
CA ASP A 207 7.77 -6.62 23.59
C ASP A 207 7.03 -7.79 22.90
N GLU A 208 6.44 -7.58 21.71
CA GLU A 208 5.87 -8.64 20.88
C GLU A 208 6.70 -8.98 19.64
#